data_01b0b001540ca9dd7735b0db531b9586
#
_entry.id   01b0b001540ca9dd7735b0db531b9586
#
_cell.length_a   1.000
_cell.length_b   1.000
_cell.length_c   1.000
_cell.angle_alpha   90.00
_cell.angle_beta   90.00
_cell.angle_gamma   90.00
#
_symmetry.space_group_name_H-M   'P 1'
#
loop_
_entity.id
_entity.type
_entity.pdbx_description
1 polymer ?
#
loop_
_entity_poly.entity_id
_entity_poly.type
_entity_poly.pdbx_seq_one_letter_code
_entity_poly.pdbx_strand_id
1 'polypeptide(L)'
;MLDILKRGKNDFAYTAVKAEFEAEGTRMDEILRLAEITRKAGLDLGLKIGGCEAIRDLMEAKQIGVEYIIAPMIETPYALSKYIDAKNLVFNEEEQEDTGFLFNLETKSAFEHIDDLVQMAGGPKGTDGIVFGRVDFTMSMKKSRDDINNPEITEFCVATAKKLKNTNMDFVVGGGVSIDAMNALREIHEVKLSRFETRKVIFDSSALDAVDLKMGLTNAVHFELLWLLNKRDYYGVIHKEDENRILMLEKRWQVLSDDERI
;
A
#
# COMPACT_ATOMS: atom_id res chain seq x y z
N MET A 1 10.08 7.41 14.85
CA MET A 1 9.74 7.00 13.47
C MET A 1 10.97 6.96 12.57
N LEU A 2 11.67 8.07 12.34
CA LEU A 2 12.82 8.11 11.43
C LEU A 2 13.91 7.08 11.78
N ASP A 3 14.28 6.95 13.05
CA ASP A 3 15.32 6.00 13.47
C ASP A 3 14.91 4.54 13.27
N ILE A 4 13.60 4.24 13.43
CA ILE A 4 13.05 2.91 13.12
C ILE A 4 13.22 2.59 11.63
N LEU A 5 12.90 3.53 10.74
CA LEU A 5 13.03 3.34 9.30
C LEU A 5 14.49 3.21 8.87
N LYS A 6 15.40 4.06 9.40
CA LYS A 6 16.84 3.97 9.11
C LYS A 6 17.42 2.63 9.55
N ARG A 7 17.08 2.17 10.75
CA ARG A 7 17.47 0.86 11.23
C ARG A 7 16.83 -0.25 10.40
N GLY A 8 15.56 -0.10 10.03
CA GLY A 8 14.84 -1.03 9.16
C GLY A 8 15.54 -1.24 7.82
N LYS A 9 15.99 -0.12 7.18
CA LYS A 9 16.78 -0.17 5.94
C LYS A 9 18.09 -0.92 6.13
N ASN A 10 18.84 -0.60 7.18
CA ASN A 10 20.19 -1.10 7.34
C ASN A 10 20.24 -2.56 7.81
N ASP A 11 19.32 -2.96 8.70
CA ASP A 11 19.38 -4.21 9.43
C ASP A 11 18.31 -5.22 9.00
N PHE A 12 17.20 -4.78 8.37
CA PHE A 12 16.02 -5.61 8.12
C PHE A 12 15.49 -5.55 6.68
N ALA A 13 16.30 -5.04 5.75
CA ALA A 13 15.98 -4.95 4.34
C ALA A 13 14.64 -4.25 4.02
N TYR A 14 14.30 -3.18 4.77
CA TYR A 14 13.21 -2.31 4.35
C TYR A 14 13.59 -1.60 3.04
N THR A 15 12.70 -1.60 2.07
CA THR A 15 12.87 -0.91 0.79
C THR A 15 11.99 0.32 0.66
N ALA A 16 10.76 0.23 1.15
CA ALA A 16 9.81 1.32 1.00
C ALA A 16 8.83 1.44 2.18
N VAL A 17 8.17 2.60 2.25
CA VAL A 17 7.00 2.84 3.09
C VAL A 17 5.79 3.03 2.17
N LYS A 18 4.62 2.53 2.57
CA LYS A 18 3.40 2.58 1.77
C LYS A 18 2.34 3.49 2.39
N ALA A 19 1.68 4.29 1.54
CA ALA A 19 0.46 5.02 1.82
C ALA A 19 -0.69 4.53 0.93
N GLU A 20 -1.93 4.78 1.32
CA GLU A 20 -3.11 4.35 0.58
C GLU A 20 -4.12 5.49 0.48
N PHE A 21 -4.44 5.94 -0.74
CA PHE A 21 -5.56 6.84 -1.00
C PHE A 21 -6.89 6.09 -0.90
N GLU A 22 -6.89 4.82 -1.25
CA GLU A 22 -8.04 3.93 -1.20
C GLU A 22 -8.54 3.71 0.24
N ALA A 23 -8.01 2.70 0.94
CA ALA A 23 -8.58 2.23 2.22
C ALA A 23 -8.29 3.15 3.42
N GLU A 24 -7.20 3.91 3.39
CA GLU A 24 -6.83 4.82 4.48
C GLU A 24 -7.37 6.23 4.28
N GLY A 25 -7.77 6.59 3.04
CA GLY A 25 -8.15 7.94 2.70
C GLY A 25 -7.06 8.96 3.03
N THR A 26 -5.79 8.58 2.82
CA THR A 26 -4.62 9.42 3.12
C THR A 26 -4.75 10.78 2.45
N ARG A 27 -4.59 11.85 3.22
CA ARG A 27 -4.67 13.24 2.73
C ARG A 27 -3.31 13.72 2.25
N MET A 28 -3.30 14.78 1.44
CA MET A 28 -2.07 15.34 0.89
C MET A 28 -1.08 15.78 1.97
N ASP A 29 -1.53 16.41 3.03
CA ASP A 29 -0.69 16.81 4.15
C ASP A 29 -0.08 15.62 4.89
N GLU A 30 -0.81 14.51 4.99
CA GLU A 30 -0.31 13.27 5.59
C GLU A 30 0.76 12.62 4.72
N ILE A 31 0.51 12.47 3.41
CA ILE A 31 1.47 11.81 2.52
C ILE A 31 2.75 12.63 2.35
N LEU A 32 2.67 13.97 2.34
CA LEU A 32 3.86 14.83 2.30
C LEU A 32 4.74 14.65 3.54
N ARG A 33 4.14 14.52 4.73
CA ARG A 33 4.87 14.24 5.97
C ARG A 33 5.47 12.84 5.97
N LEU A 34 4.75 11.86 5.43
CA LEU A 34 5.26 10.50 5.29
C LEU A 34 6.43 10.46 4.31
N ALA A 35 6.31 11.14 3.15
CA ALA A 35 7.37 11.25 2.15
C ALA A 35 8.64 11.88 2.74
N GLU A 36 8.52 12.92 3.57
CA GLU A 36 9.66 13.54 4.24
C GLU A 36 10.43 12.52 5.10
N ILE A 37 9.73 11.78 5.95
CA ILE A 37 10.35 10.79 6.86
C ILE A 37 10.97 9.64 6.04
N THR A 38 10.25 9.16 5.04
CA THR A 38 10.67 8.06 4.16
C THR A 38 11.95 8.40 3.42
N ARG A 39 11.99 9.56 2.76
CA ARG A 39 13.17 10.04 2.02
C ARG A 39 14.36 10.33 2.92
N LYS A 40 14.15 10.89 4.12
CA LYS A 40 15.21 11.05 5.13
C LYS A 40 15.77 9.72 5.64
N ALA A 41 15.00 8.65 5.57
CA ALA A 41 15.48 7.30 5.86
C ALA A 41 16.19 6.66 4.67
N GLY A 42 16.10 7.27 3.47
CA GLY A 42 16.62 6.74 2.22
C GLY A 42 15.80 5.54 1.71
N LEU A 43 14.50 5.53 1.99
CA LEU A 43 13.55 4.52 1.54
C LEU A 43 12.66 5.10 0.44
N ASP A 44 12.12 4.23 -0.39
CA ASP A 44 11.12 4.56 -1.41
C ASP A 44 9.73 4.76 -0.81
N LEU A 45 8.88 5.49 -1.51
CA LEU A 45 7.47 5.68 -1.15
C LEU A 45 6.57 4.96 -2.15
N GLY A 46 5.76 4.03 -1.65
CA GLY A 46 4.70 3.40 -2.41
C GLY A 46 3.35 4.04 -2.14
N LEU A 47 2.51 4.14 -3.15
CA LEU A 47 1.16 4.68 -3.04
C LEU A 47 0.13 3.75 -3.69
N LYS A 48 -0.84 3.27 -2.90
CA LYS A 48 -2.03 2.58 -3.41
C LYS A 48 -3.08 3.62 -3.76
N ILE A 49 -3.44 3.70 -5.05
CA ILE A 49 -4.43 4.66 -5.58
C ILE A 49 -5.86 4.18 -5.36
N GLY A 50 -6.87 5.03 -5.59
CA GLY A 50 -8.27 4.75 -5.27
C GLY A 50 -9.00 3.83 -6.27
N GLY A 51 -8.38 3.46 -7.38
CA GLY A 51 -9.00 2.59 -8.39
C GLY A 51 -8.22 2.53 -9.69
N CYS A 52 -8.65 1.67 -10.63
CA CYS A 52 -7.94 1.46 -11.88
C CYS A 52 -7.87 2.70 -12.80
N GLU A 53 -8.86 3.57 -12.79
CA GLU A 53 -8.88 4.84 -13.54
C GLU A 53 -8.76 6.08 -12.65
N ALA A 54 -8.08 5.99 -11.50
CA ALA A 54 -7.91 7.10 -10.57
C ALA A 54 -6.91 8.15 -11.11
N ILE A 55 -7.26 8.84 -12.20
CA ILE A 55 -6.42 9.84 -12.88
C ILE A 55 -5.93 10.92 -11.92
N ARG A 56 -6.80 11.41 -11.03
CA ARG A 56 -6.42 12.41 -10.04
C ARG A 56 -5.33 11.89 -9.11
N ASP A 57 -5.48 10.68 -8.62
CA ASP A 57 -4.48 10.06 -7.72
C ASP A 57 -3.15 9.85 -8.43
N LEU A 58 -3.18 9.45 -9.71
CA LEU A 58 -1.98 9.33 -10.53
C LEU A 58 -1.27 10.68 -10.72
N MET A 59 -2.01 11.77 -10.93
CA MET A 59 -1.45 13.12 -11.02
C MET A 59 -0.84 13.56 -9.68
N GLU A 60 -1.50 13.29 -8.56
CA GLU A 60 -0.99 13.58 -7.23
C GLU A 60 0.25 12.72 -6.91
N ALA A 61 0.24 11.44 -7.26
CA ALA A 61 1.38 10.53 -7.14
C ALA A 61 2.62 11.04 -7.90
N LYS A 62 2.41 11.46 -9.15
CA LYS A 62 3.46 12.07 -9.98
C LYS A 62 4.00 13.36 -9.36
N GLN A 63 3.13 14.23 -8.85
CA GLN A 63 3.54 15.49 -8.20
C GLN A 63 4.36 15.25 -6.93
N ILE A 64 4.02 14.21 -6.14
CA ILE A 64 4.76 13.81 -4.93
C ILE A 64 6.09 13.16 -5.31
N GLY A 65 6.15 12.49 -6.48
CA GLY A 65 7.30 11.73 -6.94
C GLY A 65 7.40 10.40 -6.17
N VAL A 66 6.33 9.61 -6.17
CA VAL A 66 6.36 8.28 -5.55
C VAL A 66 7.08 7.29 -6.44
N GLU A 67 7.80 6.35 -5.84
CA GLU A 67 8.58 5.35 -6.57
C GLU A 67 7.76 4.10 -6.95
N TYR A 68 6.63 3.84 -6.25
CA TYR A 68 5.72 2.73 -6.57
C TYR A 68 4.27 3.20 -6.55
N ILE A 69 3.52 2.83 -7.60
CA ILE A 69 2.07 3.05 -7.68
C ILE A 69 1.37 1.71 -7.80
N ILE A 70 0.36 1.48 -6.96
CA ILE A 70 -0.37 0.22 -6.88
C ILE A 70 -1.85 0.47 -7.15
N ALA A 71 -2.40 -0.14 -8.20
CA ALA A 71 -3.84 -0.08 -8.46
C ALA A 71 -4.56 -1.21 -7.70
N PRO A 72 -5.59 -0.90 -6.89
CA PRO A 72 -6.36 -1.90 -6.17
C PRO A 72 -7.35 -2.64 -7.07
N MET A 73 -7.84 -3.80 -6.62
CA MET A 73 -9.01 -4.50 -7.15
C MET A 73 -9.02 -4.69 -8.68
N ILE A 74 -7.90 -5.08 -9.26
CA ILE A 74 -7.83 -5.42 -10.69
C ILE A 74 -8.37 -6.84 -10.88
N GLU A 75 -9.66 -6.95 -11.15
CA GLU A 75 -10.36 -8.24 -11.21
C GLU A 75 -10.47 -8.83 -12.63
N THR A 76 -10.30 -8.01 -13.66
CA THR A 76 -10.46 -8.44 -15.06
C THR A 76 -9.39 -7.83 -15.95
N PRO A 77 -9.10 -8.44 -17.12
CA PRO A 77 -8.23 -7.84 -18.12
C PRO A 77 -8.71 -6.45 -18.56
N TYR A 78 -10.02 -6.22 -18.60
CA TYR A 78 -10.56 -4.89 -18.92
C TYR A 78 -10.20 -3.85 -17.83
N ALA A 79 -10.31 -4.20 -16.55
CA ALA A 79 -9.89 -3.30 -15.46
C ALA A 79 -8.38 -2.99 -15.54
N LEU A 80 -7.55 -3.99 -15.87
CA LEU A 80 -6.11 -3.78 -16.07
C LEU A 80 -5.84 -2.87 -17.27
N SER A 81 -6.55 -3.03 -18.40
CA SER A 81 -6.39 -2.16 -19.57
C SER A 81 -6.67 -0.71 -19.21
N LYS A 82 -7.70 -0.46 -18.38
CA LYS A 82 -8.04 0.89 -17.89
C LYS A 82 -6.95 1.50 -17.02
N TYR A 83 -6.31 0.69 -16.17
CA TYR A 83 -5.15 1.15 -15.39
C TYR A 83 -3.94 1.48 -16.27
N ILE A 84 -3.64 0.62 -17.26
CA ILE A 84 -2.56 0.85 -18.23
C ILE A 84 -2.81 2.14 -19.03
N ASP A 85 -4.03 2.33 -19.52
CA ASP A 85 -4.41 3.55 -20.26
C ASP A 85 -4.27 4.81 -19.38
N ALA A 86 -4.75 4.76 -18.14
CA ALA A 86 -4.66 5.85 -17.19
C ALA A 86 -3.21 6.20 -16.84
N LYS A 87 -2.38 5.18 -16.59
CA LYS A 87 -0.94 5.32 -16.36
C LYS A 87 -0.25 6.00 -17.55
N ASN A 88 -0.48 5.48 -18.77
CA ASN A 88 0.14 6.00 -20.00
C ASN A 88 -0.37 7.40 -20.38
N LEU A 89 -1.54 7.80 -19.92
CA LEU A 89 -2.05 9.16 -20.08
C LEU A 89 -1.31 10.16 -19.17
N VAL A 90 -1.01 9.77 -17.95
CA VAL A 90 -0.45 10.68 -16.92
C VAL A 90 1.07 10.70 -16.94
N PHE A 91 1.74 9.58 -17.19
CA PHE A 91 3.18 9.44 -17.17
C PHE A 91 3.72 9.22 -18.59
N ASN A 92 4.69 10.05 -19.01
CA ASN A 92 5.42 9.80 -20.25
C ASN A 92 6.42 8.63 -20.09
N GLU A 93 7.08 8.21 -21.19
CA GLU A 93 7.97 7.05 -21.18
C GLU A 93 9.16 7.23 -20.23
N GLU A 94 9.78 8.41 -20.18
CA GLU A 94 10.91 8.73 -19.32
C GLU A 94 10.51 8.68 -17.83
N GLU A 95 9.35 9.23 -17.50
CA GLU A 95 8.82 9.21 -16.12
C GLU A 95 8.44 7.80 -15.64
N GLN A 96 8.08 6.92 -16.57
CA GLN A 96 7.78 5.52 -16.25
C GLN A 96 9.05 4.69 -15.97
N GLU A 97 10.23 5.14 -16.35
CA GLU A 97 11.49 4.46 -16.00
C GLU A 97 11.83 4.63 -14.50
N ASP A 98 11.39 5.73 -13.90
CA ASP A 98 11.64 6.06 -12.48
C ASP A 98 10.52 5.62 -11.53
N THR A 99 9.39 5.11 -12.06
CA THR A 99 8.21 4.74 -11.27
C THR A 99 7.76 3.33 -11.58
N GLY A 100 7.70 2.47 -10.56
CA GLY A 100 7.16 1.12 -10.69
C GLY A 100 5.63 1.10 -10.60
N PHE A 101 4.97 0.53 -11.60
CA PHE A 101 3.50 0.41 -11.66
C PHE A 101 3.07 -1.03 -11.41
N LEU A 102 2.43 -1.26 -10.28
CA LEU A 102 1.93 -2.56 -9.86
C LEU A 102 0.40 -2.56 -9.77
N PHE A 103 -0.17 -3.72 -9.73
CA PHE A 103 -1.60 -3.86 -9.43
C PHE A 103 -1.86 -4.99 -8.42
N ASN A 104 -2.96 -4.87 -7.68
CA ASN A 104 -3.38 -5.89 -6.74
C ASN A 104 -4.17 -7.00 -7.44
N LEU A 105 -3.70 -8.24 -7.25
CA LEU A 105 -4.45 -9.47 -7.42
C LEU A 105 -4.92 -9.89 -6.03
N GLU A 106 -6.17 -9.58 -5.69
CA GLU A 106 -6.66 -9.72 -4.31
C GLU A 106 -8.06 -10.32 -4.22
N THR A 107 -8.52 -10.96 -5.30
CA THR A 107 -9.78 -11.72 -5.29
C THR A 107 -9.66 -13.03 -6.06
N LYS A 108 -10.52 -13.99 -5.72
CA LYS A 108 -10.63 -15.24 -6.48
C LYS A 108 -11.01 -14.97 -7.93
N SER A 109 -11.88 -13.98 -8.19
CA SER A 109 -12.26 -13.54 -9.53
C SER A 109 -11.04 -13.10 -10.34
N ALA A 110 -10.16 -12.26 -9.75
CA ALA A 110 -8.91 -11.87 -10.40
C ALA A 110 -8.01 -13.06 -10.73
N PHE A 111 -7.92 -14.04 -9.82
CA PHE A 111 -7.11 -15.23 -10.04
C PHE A 111 -7.65 -16.12 -11.19
N GLU A 112 -8.95 -16.16 -11.40
CA GLU A 112 -9.55 -16.87 -12.55
C GLU A 112 -9.11 -16.29 -13.91
N HIS A 113 -8.66 -15.04 -13.93
CA HIS A 113 -8.14 -14.33 -15.10
C HIS A 113 -6.61 -14.19 -15.11
N ILE A 114 -5.89 -14.91 -14.26
CA ILE A 114 -4.45 -14.70 -14.03
C ILE A 114 -3.60 -14.75 -15.31
N ASP A 115 -3.91 -15.66 -16.22
CA ASP A 115 -3.13 -15.83 -17.45
C ASP A 115 -3.27 -14.60 -18.37
N ASP A 116 -4.48 -14.10 -18.54
CA ASP A 116 -4.76 -12.93 -19.35
C ASP A 116 -4.18 -11.66 -18.70
N LEU A 117 -4.28 -11.57 -17.36
CA LEU A 117 -3.68 -10.46 -16.59
C LEU A 117 -2.15 -10.42 -16.72
N VAL A 118 -1.47 -11.57 -16.57
CA VAL A 118 -0.02 -11.67 -16.71
C VAL A 118 0.41 -11.36 -18.15
N GLN A 119 -0.31 -11.88 -19.15
CA GLN A 119 -0.02 -11.59 -20.56
C GLN A 119 -0.15 -10.09 -20.86
N MET A 120 -1.22 -9.46 -20.40
CA MET A 120 -1.45 -8.01 -20.61
C MET A 120 -0.42 -7.16 -19.87
N ALA A 121 -0.13 -7.49 -18.61
CA ALA A 121 0.83 -6.79 -17.77
C ALA A 121 2.25 -6.84 -18.36
N GLY A 122 2.67 -7.98 -18.93
CA GLY A 122 3.96 -8.13 -19.59
C GLY A 122 4.03 -7.58 -21.02
N GLY A 123 2.95 -7.01 -21.53
CA GLY A 123 2.88 -6.40 -22.84
C GLY A 123 3.60 -5.04 -22.93
N PRO A 124 3.71 -4.47 -24.15
CA PRO A 124 4.29 -3.14 -24.34
C PRO A 124 3.53 -2.09 -23.50
N LYS A 125 4.28 -1.27 -22.73
CA LYS A 125 3.71 -0.24 -21.84
C LYS A 125 2.76 -0.83 -20.77
N GLY A 126 2.95 -2.10 -20.43
CA GLY A 126 2.18 -2.79 -19.40
C GLY A 126 2.47 -2.30 -17.98
N THR A 127 2.58 -3.22 -17.04
CA THR A 127 2.90 -2.94 -15.64
C THR A 127 4.13 -3.72 -15.17
N ASP A 128 4.74 -3.28 -14.08
CA ASP A 128 6.02 -3.81 -13.60
C ASP A 128 5.87 -4.95 -12.61
N GLY A 129 4.65 -5.22 -12.13
CA GLY A 129 4.45 -6.33 -11.19
C GLY A 129 3.05 -6.47 -10.64
N ILE A 130 2.92 -7.50 -9.82
CA ILE A 130 1.68 -7.90 -9.14
C ILE A 130 1.91 -7.89 -7.64
N VAL A 131 0.97 -7.30 -6.91
CA VAL A 131 0.85 -7.40 -5.46
C VAL A 131 -0.28 -8.39 -5.13
N PHE A 132 0.04 -9.52 -4.50
CA PHE A 132 -0.97 -10.47 -4.04
C PHE A 132 -1.49 -10.05 -2.67
N GLY A 133 -2.74 -9.57 -2.61
CA GLY A 133 -3.41 -9.14 -1.39
C GLY A 133 -4.11 -10.29 -0.67
N ARG A 134 -3.39 -11.01 0.24
CA ARG A 134 -3.90 -12.24 0.88
C ARG A 134 -5.16 -12.03 1.72
N VAL A 135 -5.36 -10.88 2.37
CA VAL A 135 -6.55 -10.63 3.21
C VAL A 135 -7.81 -10.62 2.36
N ASP A 136 -7.87 -9.74 1.37
CA ASP A 136 -9.03 -9.58 0.50
C ASP A 136 -9.24 -10.83 -0.33
N PHE A 137 -8.16 -11.48 -0.78
CA PHE A 137 -8.23 -12.76 -1.48
C PHE A 137 -8.95 -13.83 -0.63
N THR A 138 -8.54 -14.00 0.62
CA THR A 138 -9.15 -14.96 1.56
C THR A 138 -10.63 -14.64 1.80
N MET A 139 -10.95 -13.36 2.01
CA MET A 139 -12.34 -12.92 2.21
C MET A 139 -13.19 -13.08 0.96
N SER A 140 -12.64 -12.89 -0.25
CA SER A 140 -13.34 -13.14 -1.52
C SER A 140 -13.74 -14.60 -1.71
N MET A 141 -13.03 -15.51 -1.06
CA MET A 141 -13.37 -16.94 -0.99
C MET A 141 -14.41 -17.27 0.09
N LYS A 142 -14.99 -16.25 0.75
CA LYS A 142 -15.93 -16.38 1.88
C LYS A 142 -15.31 -17.09 3.10
N LYS A 143 -14.00 -16.95 3.27
CA LYS A 143 -13.26 -17.43 4.44
C LYS A 143 -13.04 -16.28 5.42
N SER A 144 -12.63 -16.60 6.65
CA SER A 144 -12.32 -15.60 7.67
C SER A 144 -10.90 -15.05 7.50
N ARG A 145 -10.63 -13.91 8.13
CA ARG A 145 -9.27 -13.35 8.18
C ARG A 145 -8.26 -14.28 8.86
N ASP A 146 -8.72 -15.17 9.74
CA ASP A 146 -7.87 -16.13 10.44
C ASP A 146 -7.36 -17.24 9.51
N ASP A 147 -8.00 -17.43 8.36
CA ASP A 147 -7.62 -18.43 7.35
C ASP A 147 -6.49 -17.97 6.41
N ILE A 148 -5.97 -16.75 6.58
CA ILE A 148 -4.99 -16.13 5.67
C ILE A 148 -3.68 -16.93 5.51
N ASN A 149 -3.29 -17.69 6.53
CA ASN A 149 -2.08 -18.53 6.52
C ASN A 149 -2.38 -20.01 6.22
N ASN A 150 -3.63 -20.33 5.81
CA ASN A 150 -3.96 -21.70 5.40
C ASN A 150 -3.17 -22.10 4.14
N PRO A 151 -2.77 -23.38 4.03
CA PRO A 151 -2.02 -23.89 2.86
C PRO A 151 -2.69 -23.57 1.53
N GLU A 152 -4.02 -23.63 1.46
CA GLU A 152 -4.78 -23.30 0.24
C GLU A 152 -4.49 -21.86 -0.26
N ILE A 153 -4.37 -20.87 0.64
CA ILE A 153 -4.06 -19.49 0.26
C ILE A 153 -2.60 -19.39 -0.21
N THR A 154 -1.69 -20.11 0.44
CA THR A 154 -0.30 -20.21 0.02
C THR A 154 -0.18 -20.82 -1.38
N GLU A 155 -0.95 -21.87 -1.68
CA GLU A 155 -1.00 -22.50 -3.01
C GLU A 155 -1.38 -21.51 -4.12
N PHE A 156 -2.36 -20.62 -3.89
CA PHE A 156 -2.69 -19.55 -4.85
C PHE A 156 -1.54 -18.55 -5.05
N CYS A 157 -0.85 -18.18 -3.97
CA CYS A 157 0.33 -17.32 -4.07
C CYS A 157 1.46 -18.02 -4.86
N VAL A 158 1.73 -19.30 -4.58
CA VAL A 158 2.74 -20.13 -5.29
C VAL A 158 2.36 -20.31 -6.77
N ALA A 159 1.07 -20.51 -7.06
CA ALA A 159 0.58 -20.60 -8.44
C ALA A 159 0.81 -19.29 -9.20
N THR A 160 0.54 -18.15 -8.56
CA THR A 160 0.84 -16.81 -9.13
C THR A 160 2.35 -16.63 -9.34
N ALA A 161 3.17 -16.98 -8.35
CA ALA A 161 4.64 -16.94 -8.45
C ALA A 161 5.17 -17.75 -9.64
N LYS A 162 4.61 -18.94 -9.88
CA LYS A 162 4.96 -19.79 -11.03
C LYS A 162 4.66 -19.13 -12.38
N LYS A 163 3.53 -18.41 -12.49
CA LYS A 163 3.19 -17.65 -13.71
C LYS A 163 4.17 -16.53 -13.99
N LEU A 164 4.72 -15.92 -12.93
CA LEU A 164 5.65 -14.81 -13.03
C LEU A 164 7.14 -15.21 -13.10
N LYS A 165 7.47 -16.49 -12.86
CA LYS A 165 8.86 -16.96 -12.69
C LYS A 165 9.78 -16.58 -13.85
N ASN A 166 9.29 -16.62 -15.09
CA ASN A 166 10.06 -16.35 -16.30
C ASN A 166 9.78 -14.95 -16.87
N THR A 167 9.23 -14.05 -16.10
CA THR A 167 8.98 -12.65 -16.47
C THR A 167 9.90 -11.73 -15.70
N ASN A 168 10.06 -10.49 -16.17
CA ASN A 168 10.75 -9.44 -15.45
C ASN A 168 9.86 -8.74 -14.42
N MET A 169 8.58 -9.13 -14.32
CA MET A 169 7.64 -8.50 -13.39
C MET A 169 7.96 -8.85 -11.94
N ASP A 170 7.83 -7.89 -11.07
CA ASP A 170 7.89 -8.08 -9.63
C ASP A 170 6.70 -8.89 -9.10
N PHE A 171 6.96 -9.69 -8.11
CA PHE A 171 5.93 -10.33 -7.31
C PHE A 171 6.05 -9.90 -5.86
N VAL A 172 5.01 -9.22 -5.37
CA VAL A 172 4.92 -8.71 -4.01
C VAL A 172 3.80 -9.42 -3.28
N VAL A 173 4.01 -9.81 -2.03
CA VAL A 173 2.96 -10.45 -1.21
C VAL A 173 2.65 -9.58 -0.01
N GLY A 174 1.37 -9.20 0.11
CA GLY A 174 0.83 -8.39 1.19
C GLY A 174 -0.34 -9.05 1.91
N GLY A 175 -0.89 -8.31 2.87
CA GLY A 175 -2.05 -8.75 3.65
C GLY A 175 -1.70 -9.70 4.80
N GLY A 176 -1.83 -9.20 6.05
CA GLY A 176 -1.62 -9.97 7.27
C GLY A 176 -0.22 -10.54 7.43
N VAL A 177 0.80 -9.86 6.92
CA VAL A 177 2.20 -10.27 7.08
C VAL A 177 2.63 -10.08 8.53
N SER A 178 2.87 -11.19 9.21
CA SER A 178 3.32 -11.32 10.58
C SER A 178 4.32 -12.47 10.70
N ILE A 179 4.76 -12.76 11.90
CA ILE A 179 5.67 -13.90 12.11
C ILE A 179 5.05 -15.23 11.67
N ASP A 180 3.73 -15.38 11.77
CA ASP A 180 3.02 -16.59 11.38
C ASP A 180 2.94 -16.79 9.85
N ALA A 181 3.20 -15.74 9.07
CA ALA A 181 3.23 -15.79 7.62
C ALA A 181 4.60 -16.29 7.06
N MET A 182 5.62 -16.42 7.90
CA MET A 182 6.99 -16.64 7.44
C MET A 182 7.17 -17.93 6.65
N ASN A 183 6.52 -19.01 7.06
CA ASN A 183 6.63 -20.28 6.34
C ASN A 183 6.02 -20.18 4.94
N ALA A 184 4.84 -19.56 4.84
CA ALA A 184 4.19 -19.30 3.55
C ALA A 184 5.06 -18.41 2.64
N LEU A 185 5.64 -17.33 3.18
CA LEU A 185 6.50 -16.43 2.42
C LEU A 185 7.77 -17.11 1.92
N ARG A 186 8.40 -17.99 2.72
CA ARG A 186 9.56 -18.78 2.29
C ARG A 186 9.21 -19.76 1.16
N GLU A 187 8.08 -20.46 1.28
CA GLU A 187 7.59 -21.36 0.22
C GLU A 187 7.35 -20.60 -1.10
N ILE A 188 6.75 -19.41 -1.02
CA ILE A 188 6.54 -18.55 -2.20
C ILE A 188 7.89 -18.08 -2.77
N HIS A 189 8.83 -17.72 -1.89
CA HIS A 189 10.17 -17.21 -2.26
C HIS A 189 10.99 -18.26 -3.02
N GLU A 190 10.85 -19.56 -2.71
CA GLU A 190 11.49 -20.65 -3.46
C GLU A 190 11.12 -20.63 -4.96
N VAL A 191 9.97 -20.06 -5.32
CA VAL A 191 9.53 -19.94 -6.69
C VAL A 191 9.84 -18.56 -7.28
N LYS A 192 9.27 -17.52 -6.72
CA LYS A 192 9.52 -16.10 -7.01
C LYS A 192 8.87 -15.24 -5.94
N LEU A 193 9.64 -14.34 -5.33
CA LEU A 193 9.15 -13.27 -4.48
C LEU A 193 10.16 -12.13 -4.56
N SER A 194 9.73 -10.94 -4.99
CA SER A 194 10.59 -9.75 -5.02
C SER A 194 10.55 -9.03 -3.68
N ARG A 195 9.37 -8.83 -3.16
CA ARG A 195 9.11 -8.10 -1.90
C ARG A 195 7.92 -8.70 -1.16
N PHE A 196 7.85 -8.42 0.13
CA PHE A 196 6.64 -8.62 0.93
C PHE A 196 6.35 -7.40 1.78
N GLU A 197 5.11 -7.22 2.20
CA GLU A 197 4.72 -5.99 2.86
C GLU A 197 3.80 -6.19 4.07
N THR A 198 4.09 -5.46 5.13
CA THR A 198 3.10 -5.14 6.17
C THR A 198 2.17 -4.04 5.64
N ARG A 199 1.29 -3.51 6.50
CA ARG A 199 0.42 -2.41 6.06
C ARG A 199 1.22 -1.16 5.64
N LYS A 200 2.33 -0.84 6.33
CA LYS A 200 3.09 0.40 6.11
C LYS A 200 4.50 0.20 5.57
N VAL A 201 5.09 -0.94 5.72
CA VAL A 201 6.50 -1.18 5.37
C VAL A 201 6.60 -2.30 4.35
N ILE A 202 7.38 -2.04 3.31
CA ILE A 202 7.72 -3.00 2.26
C ILE A 202 9.15 -3.48 2.52
N PHE A 203 9.33 -4.79 2.50
CA PHE A 203 10.61 -5.49 2.71
C PHE A 203 11.08 -6.09 1.39
N ASP A 204 12.36 -6.04 1.14
CA ASP A 204 12.98 -6.92 0.15
C ASP A 204 12.86 -8.38 0.58
N SER A 205 12.73 -9.29 -0.37
CA SER A 205 12.59 -10.72 -0.07
C SER A 205 13.80 -11.31 0.66
N SER A 206 15.00 -10.72 0.53
CA SER A 206 16.21 -11.11 1.27
C SER A 206 16.05 -11.00 2.79
N ALA A 207 15.08 -10.22 3.27
CA ALA A 207 14.74 -10.17 4.69
C ALA A 207 14.33 -11.53 5.25
N LEU A 208 13.85 -12.47 4.42
CA LEU A 208 13.48 -13.82 4.85
C LEU A 208 14.67 -14.64 5.34
N ASP A 209 15.89 -14.29 4.90
CA ASP A 209 17.15 -14.92 5.30
C ASP A 209 17.81 -14.20 6.48
N ALA A 210 17.25 -13.05 6.91
CA ALA A 210 17.82 -12.29 8.01
C ALA A 210 17.66 -13.03 9.36
N VAL A 211 18.72 -12.97 10.18
CA VAL A 211 18.76 -13.64 11.50
C VAL A 211 17.66 -13.16 12.45
N ASP A 212 17.25 -11.91 12.34
CA ASP A 212 16.29 -11.30 13.27
C ASP A 212 15.11 -10.62 12.53
N LEU A 213 14.53 -11.34 11.57
CA LEU A 213 13.33 -10.87 10.85
C LEU A 213 12.16 -10.52 11.79
N LYS A 214 12.04 -11.24 12.92
CA LYS A 214 11.01 -10.95 13.94
C LYS A 214 11.13 -9.52 14.46
N MET A 215 12.35 -9.05 14.72
CA MET A 215 12.59 -7.66 15.14
C MET A 215 12.22 -6.67 14.03
N GLY A 216 12.55 -6.99 12.78
CA GLY A 216 12.14 -6.19 11.62
C GLY A 216 10.63 -6.02 11.54
N LEU A 217 9.88 -7.11 11.64
CA LEU A 217 8.39 -7.06 11.64
C LEU A 217 7.84 -6.31 12.86
N THR A 218 8.42 -6.50 14.05
CA THR A 218 8.04 -5.76 15.25
C THR A 218 8.25 -4.25 15.07
N ASN A 219 9.37 -3.85 14.50
CA ASN A 219 9.68 -2.45 14.21
C ASN A 219 8.74 -1.85 13.15
N ALA A 220 8.32 -2.64 12.15
CA ALA A 220 7.35 -2.19 11.15
C ALA A 220 5.98 -1.90 11.78
N VAL A 221 5.50 -2.78 12.66
CA VAL A 221 4.26 -2.55 13.42
C VAL A 221 4.39 -1.35 14.36
N HIS A 222 5.54 -1.19 15.03
CA HIS A 222 5.80 -0.04 15.90
C HIS A 222 5.84 1.27 15.11
N PHE A 223 6.42 1.27 13.90
CA PHE A 223 6.38 2.42 13.01
C PHE A 223 4.94 2.81 12.65
N GLU A 224 4.10 1.86 12.27
CA GLU A 224 2.68 2.10 11.97
C GLU A 224 1.94 2.68 13.18
N LEU A 225 2.14 2.12 14.37
CA LEU A 225 1.56 2.64 15.61
C LEU A 225 1.96 4.09 15.86
N LEU A 226 3.25 4.41 15.76
CA LEU A 226 3.76 5.77 15.95
C LEU A 226 3.21 6.73 14.88
N TRP A 227 3.02 6.26 13.65
CA TRP A 227 2.39 7.04 12.59
C TRP A 227 0.94 7.40 12.93
N LEU A 228 0.14 6.43 13.38
CA LEU A 228 -1.25 6.65 13.78
C LEU A 228 -1.36 7.56 15.01
N LEU A 229 -0.48 7.41 16.01
CA LEU A 229 -0.43 8.28 17.17
C LEU A 229 -0.10 9.73 16.76
N ASN A 230 0.89 9.91 15.90
CA ASN A 230 1.24 11.23 15.38
C ASN A 230 0.09 11.87 14.58
N LYS A 231 -0.61 11.08 13.78
CA LYS A 231 -1.80 11.52 13.03
C LYS A 231 -2.93 11.94 13.99
N ARG A 232 -3.24 11.13 14.99
CA ARG A 232 -4.24 11.46 16.02
C ARG A 232 -3.91 12.77 16.73
N ASP A 233 -2.66 12.94 17.14
CA ASP A 233 -2.24 14.13 17.88
C ASP A 233 -2.31 15.40 17.01
N TYR A 234 -1.94 15.29 15.73
CA TYR A 234 -2.06 16.38 14.77
C TYR A 234 -3.51 16.85 14.58
N TYR A 235 -4.43 15.93 14.32
CA TYR A 235 -5.85 16.28 14.18
C TYR A 235 -6.50 16.65 15.52
N GLY A 236 -6.00 16.14 16.62
CA GLY A 236 -6.44 16.50 17.96
C GLY A 236 -6.21 17.97 18.29
N VAL A 237 -5.11 18.58 17.82
CA VAL A 237 -4.85 20.03 17.97
C VAL A 237 -5.89 20.85 17.20
N ILE A 238 -6.16 20.47 15.95
CA ILE A 238 -7.15 21.15 15.09
C ILE A 238 -8.55 21.05 15.72
N HIS A 239 -8.95 19.87 16.13
CA HIS A 239 -10.24 19.63 16.78
C HIS A 239 -10.44 20.49 18.04
N LYS A 240 -9.40 20.59 18.89
CA LYS A 240 -9.46 21.39 20.11
C LYS A 240 -9.60 22.88 19.82
N GLU A 241 -8.95 23.38 18.78
CA GLU A 241 -9.10 24.78 18.34
C GLU A 241 -10.53 25.06 17.88
N ASP A 242 -11.10 24.17 17.07
CA ASP A 242 -12.48 24.29 16.60
C ASP A 242 -13.48 24.23 17.75
N GLU A 243 -13.32 23.34 18.74
CA GLU A 243 -14.18 23.30 19.93
C GLU A 243 -14.18 24.64 20.69
N ASN A 244 -13.00 25.24 20.91
CA ASN A 244 -12.90 26.53 21.59
C ASN A 244 -13.65 27.63 20.81
N ARG A 245 -13.58 27.60 19.47
CA ARG A 245 -14.30 28.55 18.62
C ARG A 245 -15.82 28.31 18.62
N ILE A 246 -16.25 27.07 18.61
CA ILE A 246 -17.67 26.68 18.69
C ILE A 246 -18.26 27.22 19.99
N LEU A 247 -17.66 26.96 21.13
CA LEU A 247 -18.13 27.44 22.44
C LEU A 247 -18.24 28.97 22.50
N MET A 248 -17.29 29.68 21.89
CA MET A 248 -17.33 31.16 21.80
C MET A 248 -18.49 31.62 20.91
N LEU A 249 -18.69 30.98 19.77
CA LEU A 249 -19.74 31.35 18.82
C LEU A 249 -21.13 31.02 19.35
N GLU A 250 -21.32 29.90 20.03
CA GLU A 250 -22.59 29.52 20.69
C GLU A 250 -23.03 30.58 21.70
N LYS A 251 -22.10 31.01 22.58
CA LYS A 251 -22.38 32.08 23.53
C LYS A 251 -22.76 33.39 22.82
N ARG A 252 -22.04 33.77 21.76
CA ARG A 252 -22.32 34.99 21.02
C ARG A 252 -23.64 34.92 20.29
N TRP A 253 -23.96 33.76 19.71
CA TRP A 253 -25.23 33.52 19.02
C TRP A 253 -26.41 33.60 19.99
N GLN A 254 -26.32 33.01 21.18
CA GLN A 254 -27.34 33.11 22.21
C GLN A 254 -27.66 34.58 22.59
N VAL A 255 -26.63 35.40 22.84
CA VAL A 255 -26.79 36.82 23.15
C VAL A 255 -27.53 37.57 22.03
N LEU A 256 -27.09 37.38 20.77
CA LEU A 256 -27.71 38.03 19.63
C LEU A 256 -29.15 37.57 19.38
N SER A 257 -29.45 36.27 19.60
CA SER A 257 -30.82 35.73 19.42
C SER A 257 -31.78 36.20 20.53
N ASP A 258 -31.30 36.49 21.71
CA ASP A 258 -32.11 37.00 22.82
C ASP A 258 -32.42 38.52 22.62
N ASP A 259 -31.49 39.29 22.03
CA ASP A 259 -31.70 40.69 21.68
C ASP A 259 -32.74 40.92 20.57
N GLU A 260 -32.95 39.93 19.68
CA GLU A 260 -34.02 40.00 18.65
C GLU A 260 -35.42 39.70 19.19
N ARG A 261 -35.56 39.34 20.46
CA ARG A 261 -36.86 39.03 21.13
C ARG A 261 -37.41 40.20 21.94
N ILE A 262 -36.74 41.36 21.88
CA ILE A 262 -37.19 42.63 22.47
C ILE A 262 -37.77 43.54 21.34
#